data_d9750f30482f9b7e555367fae6595d09
#
_entry.id   d9750f30482f9b7e555367fae6595d09
#
_cell.length_a   1.000
_cell.length_b   1.000
_cell.length_c   1.000
_cell.angle_alpha   90.00
_cell.angle_beta   90.00
_cell.angle_gamma   90.00
#
_symmetry.space_group_name_H-M   'P 1'
#
loop_
_entity.id
_entity.type
_entity.pdbx_description
1 polymer ?
#
loop_
_entity_poly.entity_id
_entity_poly.type
_entity_poly.pdbx_seq_one_letter_code
_entity_poly.pdbx_strand_id
1 'polypeptide(L)'
;MALPVAKIAIPPASSLLDRIGNTPLLRLTKLEAETPGVEIYAKAEFFNPGGSVKDRAGLNMILDGERTGRLTHDRTLLDATSGNTGIAYAMICAIKGYKVRLCLPANASHERKQILKNYGAEAVFSDPGEGSDGAIRLCKKIYEEDPDAYFYPDQYNNPANWRAHFDGTAVEIMEQTQRRITHFVASMGTSGTFMGNSRRLKRDVPNIQCISAQPSSGFHGLEGLKHMPTAIVPGIYDSSLADDNIWIETEDAYKMTRWLGRNEGLLVGMSSGANVHAAREVAKQLVKEGRTGTIVTVLCDGATKYLSEPFWNE
;
A
#
# COMPACT_ATOMS: atom_id res chain seq x y z
N MET A 1 -16.19 -26.17 23.91
CA MET A 1 -16.68 -26.82 22.67
C MET A 1 -16.04 -26.05 21.50
N ALA A 2 -15.10 -26.63 20.78
CA ALA A 2 -14.45 -25.96 19.64
C ALA A 2 -15.48 -25.87 18.51
N LEU A 3 -15.70 -24.66 18.00
CA LEU A 3 -16.53 -24.45 16.81
C LEU A 3 -15.87 -25.18 15.62
N PRO A 4 -16.64 -25.89 14.80
CA PRO A 4 -16.08 -26.53 13.61
C PRO A 4 -15.56 -25.43 12.67
N VAL A 5 -14.25 -25.40 12.49
CA VAL A 5 -13.62 -24.56 11.46
C VAL A 5 -14.04 -25.14 10.11
N ALA A 6 -15.01 -24.52 9.47
CA ALA A 6 -15.32 -24.82 8.08
C ALA A 6 -14.05 -24.58 7.26
N LYS A 7 -13.41 -25.65 6.81
CA LYS A 7 -12.28 -25.57 5.86
C LYS A 7 -12.84 -25.09 4.53
N ILE A 8 -12.75 -23.77 4.30
CA ILE A 8 -12.97 -23.24 2.95
C ILE A 8 -11.80 -23.75 2.11
N ALA A 9 -12.08 -24.70 1.22
CA ALA A 9 -11.07 -25.21 0.31
C ALA A 9 -10.68 -24.09 -0.66
N ILE A 10 -9.48 -23.56 -0.49
CA ILE A 10 -8.89 -22.65 -1.48
C ILE A 10 -8.51 -23.50 -2.69
N PRO A 11 -9.09 -23.26 -3.89
CA PRO A 11 -8.78 -24.06 -5.07
C PRO A 11 -7.29 -23.95 -5.43
N PRO A 12 -6.70 -24.97 -6.08
CA PRO A 12 -5.34 -24.87 -6.60
C PRO A 12 -5.18 -23.64 -7.51
N ALA A 13 -4.04 -22.96 -7.39
CA ALA A 13 -3.67 -21.85 -8.28
C ALA A 13 -2.71 -22.36 -9.36
N SER A 14 -2.82 -21.85 -10.58
CA SER A 14 -1.90 -22.17 -11.66
C SER A 14 -0.59 -21.38 -11.52
N SER A 15 -0.66 -20.21 -10.88
CA SER A 15 0.47 -19.31 -10.62
C SER A 15 0.33 -18.64 -9.25
N LEU A 16 1.45 -18.25 -8.66
CA LEU A 16 1.45 -17.40 -7.46
C LEU A 16 0.73 -16.05 -7.72
N LEU A 17 0.71 -15.57 -8.96
CA LEU A 17 0.01 -14.34 -9.35
C LEU A 17 -1.50 -14.42 -9.12
N ASP A 18 -2.10 -15.62 -9.20
CA ASP A 18 -3.52 -15.87 -8.93
C ASP A 18 -3.90 -15.64 -7.45
N ARG A 19 -2.90 -15.46 -6.59
CA ARG A 19 -3.06 -15.21 -5.15
C ARG A 19 -2.91 -13.73 -4.79
N ILE A 20 -2.65 -12.87 -5.75
CA ILE A 20 -2.65 -11.43 -5.52
C ILE A 20 -4.09 -10.94 -5.44
N GLY A 21 -4.40 -10.25 -4.35
CA GLY A 21 -5.76 -9.84 -4.04
C GLY A 21 -6.54 -10.85 -3.19
N ASN A 22 -7.84 -10.66 -3.09
CA ASN A 22 -8.74 -11.42 -2.22
C ASN A 22 -8.22 -11.56 -0.79
N THR A 23 -7.59 -10.51 -0.28
CA THR A 23 -7.00 -10.48 1.06
C THR A 23 -8.10 -10.44 2.13
N PRO A 24 -7.83 -10.93 3.35
CA PRO A 24 -8.79 -10.87 4.44
C PRO A 24 -9.14 -9.44 4.84
N LEU A 25 -10.37 -9.25 5.32
CA LEU A 25 -10.78 -8.07 6.06
C LEU A 25 -10.85 -8.44 7.54
N LEU A 26 -9.98 -7.86 8.37
CA LEU A 26 -9.83 -8.18 9.79
C LEU A 26 -10.56 -7.15 10.63
N ARG A 27 -11.34 -7.61 11.62
CA ARG A 27 -11.99 -6.73 12.59
C ARG A 27 -11.04 -6.44 13.74
N LEU A 28 -10.83 -5.16 14.08
CA LEU A 28 -9.92 -4.72 15.14
C LEU A 28 -10.69 -4.58 16.46
N THR A 29 -11.03 -5.71 17.08
CA THR A 29 -11.97 -5.74 18.22
C THR A 29 -11.43 -5.09 19.49
N LYS A 30 -10.10 -5.10 19.68
CA LYS A 30 -9.49 -4.43 20.84
C LYS A 30 -9.54 -2.91 20.68
N LEU A 31 -9.38 -2.43 19.44
CA LEU A 31 -9.47 -1.01 19.12
C LEU A 31 -10.92 -0.51 19.25
N GLU A 32 -11.90 -1.29 18.81
CA GLU A 32 -13.33 -0.98 18.92
C GLU A 32 -13.80 -0.82 20.38
N ALA A 33 -13.14 -1.50 21.32
CA ALA A 33 -13.47 -1.34 22.75
C ALA A 33 -13.26 0.10 23.24
N GLU A 34 -12.43 0.90 22.57
CA GLU A 34 -12.22 2.31 22.86
C GLU A 34 -13.27 3.23 22.20
N THR A 35 -14.03 2.72 21.23
CA THR A 35 -14.96 3.50 20.39
C THR A 35 -16.32 2.80 20.24
N PRO A 36 -17.10 2.70 21.33
CA PRO A 36 -18.37 1.96 21.33
C PRO A 36 -19.33 2.42 20.23
N GLY A 37 -19.89 1.47 19.48
CA GLY A 37 -20.83 1.73 18.39
C GLY A 37 -20.17 1.97 17.03
N VAL A 38 -18.84 1.96 16.94
CA VAL A 38 -18.10 2.07 15.69
C VAL A 38 -17.35 0.76 15.41
N GLU A 39 -17.62 0.14 14.27
CA GLU A 39 -16.88 -1.03 13.80
C GLU A 39 -15.64 -0.59 13.02
N ILE A 40 -14.48 -1.20 13.32
CA ILE A 40 -13.20 -0.89 12.64
C ILE A 40 -12.63 -2.14 11.99
N TYR A 41 -12.51 -2.11 10.68
CA TYR A 41 -11.93 -3.18 9.90
C TYR A 41 -10.64 -2.73 9.21
N ALA A 42 -9.74 -3.68 9.02
CA ALA A 42 -8.47 -3.47 8.34
C ALA A 42 -8.27 -4.48 7.20
N LYS A 43 -8.08 -4.00 5.99
CA LYS A 43 -7.79 -4.80 4.80
C LYS A 43 -6.35 -5.30 4.88
N ALA A 44 -6.15 -6.59 5.08
CA ALA A 44 -4.85 -7.20 5.41
C ALA A 44 -4.01 -7.48 4.16
N GLU A 45 -3.44 -6.42 3.56
CA GLU A 45 -2.69 -6.49 2.32
C GLU A 45 -1.33 -7.20 2.44
N PHE A 46 -0.86 -7.47 3.64
CA PHE A 46 0.33 -8.31 3.88
C PHE A 46 0.09 -9.80 3.56
N PHE A 47 -1.15 -10.22 3.30
CA PHE A 47 -1.47 -11.56 2.79
C PHE A 47 -1.21 -11.72 1.29
N ASN A 48 -0.94 -10.65 0.55
CA ASN A 48 -0.46 -10.77 -0.81
C ASN A 48 0.89 -11.52 -0.86
N PRO A 49 1.21 -12.25 -1.94
CA PRO A 49 2.42 -13.08 -2.03
C PRO A 49 3.75 -12.34 -1.80
N GLY A 50 3.88 -11.10 -2.30
CA GLY A 50 5.04 -10.23 -2.05
C GLY A 50 4.95 -9.49 -0.70
N GLY A 51 3.89 -9.76 0.08
CA GLY A 51 3.70 -9.26 1.43
C GLY A 51 3.26 -7.81 1.53
N SER A 52 2.62 -7.24 0.48
CA SER A 52 2.15 -5.86 0.54
C SER A 52 1.02 -5.51 -0.45
N VAL A 53 0.40 -4.38 -0.20
CA VAL A 53 -0.59 -3.74 -1.09
C VAL A 53 -0.05 -3.45 -2.49
N LYS A 54 1.27 -3.37 -2.65
CA LYS A 54 1.92 -3.03 -3.93
C LYS A 54 1.88 -4.17 -4.95
N ASP A 55 1.63 -5.41 -4.52
CA ASP A 55 1.48 -6.55 -5.41
C ASP A 55 0.35 -6.30 -6.41
N ARG A 56 -0.75 -5.71 -5.95
CA ARG A 56 -1.90 -5.36 -6.80
C ARG A 56 -1.54 -4.34 -7.87
N ALA A 57 -0.95 -3.22 -7.46
CA ALA A 57 -0.55 -2.16 -8.37
C ALA A 57 0.54 -2.63 -9.32
N GLY A 58 1.54 -3.36 -8.81
CA GLY A 58 2.63 -3.92 -9.60
C GLY A 58 2.13 -4.87 -10.69
N LEU A 59 1.25 -5.80 -10.33
CA LEU A 59 0.65 -6.72 -11.31
C LEU A 59 -0.14 -5.96 -12.38
N ASN A 60 -1.00 -5.03 -11.97
CA ASN A 60 -1.85 -4.33 -12.92
C ASN A 60 -1.05 -3.43 -13.89
N MET A 61 0.03 -2.80 -13.41
CA MET A 61 0.91 -2.00 -14.29
C MET A 61 1.70 -2.87 -15.28
N ILE A 62 2.13 -4.06 -14.86
CA ILE A 62 2.79 -5.04 -15.75
C ILE A 62 1.81 -5.55 -16.80
N LEU A 63 0.61 -5.97 -16.40
CA LEU A 63 -0.43 -6.43 -17.32
C LEU A 63 -0.86 -5.32 -18.31
N ASP A 64 -0.91 -4.06 -17.86
CA ASP A 64 -1.17 -2.93 -18.76
C ASP A 64 -0.03 -2.73 -19.76
N GLY A 65 1.21 -2.87 -19.32
CA GLY A 65 2.39 -2.83 -20.20
C GLY A 65 2.35 -3.92 -21.28
N GLU A 66 2.03 -5.15 -20.90
CA GLU A 66 1.86 -6.28 -21.83
C GLU A 66 0.71 -6.03 -22.83
N ARG A 67 -0.47 -5.67 -22.31
CA ARG A 67 -1.68 -5.42 -23.13
C ARG A 67 -1.47 -4.31 -24.15
N THR A 68 -0.67 -3.30 -23.82
CA THR A 68 -0.39 -2.15 -24.69
C THR A 68 0.85 -2.34 -25.56
N GLY A 69 1.54 -3.48 -25.48
CA GLY A 69 2.78 -3.77 -26.20
C GLY A 69 3.98 -2.93 -25.75
N ARG A 70 3.88 -2.21 -24.61
CA ARG A 70 4.98 -1.42 -24.06
C ARG A 70 5.98 -2.29 -23.32
N LEU A 71 5.54 -3.40 -22.71
CA LEU A 71 6.40 -4.40 -22.08
C LEU A 71 6.49 -5.65 -22.96
N THR A 72 7.69 -5.95 -23.42
CA THR A 72 8.04 -7.11 -24.22
C THR A 72 9.28 -7.79 -23.61
N HIS A 73 9.61 -9.02 -24.00
CA HIS A 73 10.73 -9.76 -23.39
C HIS A 73 12.13 -9.21 -23.72
N ASP A 74 12.25 -8.37 -24.74
CA ASP A 74 13.47 -7.63 -25.08
C ASP A 74 13.67 -6.35 -24.28
N ARG A 75 12.61 -5.84 -23.61
CA ARG A 75 12.66 -4.67 -22.74
C ARG A 75 12.85 -5.06 -21.27
N THR A 76 13.60 -4.24 -20.55
CA THR A 76 13.77 -4.37 -19.08
C THR A 76 12.76 -3.46 -18.37
N LEU A 77 12.00 -3.99 -17.42
CA LEU A 77 11.19 -3.13 -16.55
C LEU A 77 12.11 -2.25 -15.70
N LEU A 78 11.91 -0.93 -15.76
CA LEU A 78 12.67 0.06 -15.00
C LEU A 78 11.70 0.92 -14.18
N ASP A 79 11.85 1.02 -12.85
CA ASP A 79 11.07 1.96 -12.04
C ASP A 79 11.86 2.44 -10.81
N ALA A 80 11.42 3.56 -10.24
CA ALA A 80 11.92 4.07 -8.97
C ALA A 80 11.08 3.50 -7.83
N THR A 81 11.74 2.96 -6.80
CA THR A 81 11.04 2.36 -5.66
C THR A 81 11.77 2.60 -4.35
N SER A 82 11.01 2.75 -3.26
CA SER A 82 11.52 2.74 -1.89
C SER A 82 11.39 1.37 -1.22
N GLY A 83 10.85 0.36 -1.89
CA GLY A 83 10.77 -0.98 -1.31
C GLY A 83 9.68 -1.89 -1.86
N ASN A 84 8.45 -1.82 -1.34
CA ASN A 84 7.39 -2.79 -1.64
C ASN A 84 7.01 -2.88 -3.13
N THR A 85 7.02 -1.77 -3.86
CA THR A 85 6.75 -1.80 -5.31
C THR A 85 7.85 -2.56 -6.04
N GLY A 86 9.11 -2.35 -5.66
CA GLY A 86 10.25 -3.09 -6.23
C GLY A 86 10.15 -4.58 -5.96
N ILE A 87 9.77 -4.98 -4.74
CA ILE A 87 9.55 -6.39 -4.39
C ILE A 87 8.44 -6.99 -5.25
N ALA A 88 7.32 -6.27 -5.43
CA ALA A 88 6.21 -6.71 -6.28
C ALA A 88 6.67 -6.90 -7.74
N TYR A 89 7.36 -5.91 -8.31
CA TYR A 89 7.89 -6.03 -9.68
C TYR A 89 8.87 -7.18 -9.81
N ALA A 90 9.83 -7.31 -8.88
CA ALA A 90 10.84 -8.36 -8.93
C ALA A 90 10.20 -9.76 -8.87
N MET A 91 9.25 -9.98 -7.96
CA MET A 91 8.49 -11.23 -7.84
C MET A 91 7.71 -11.54 -9.12
N ILE A 92 6.94 -10.57 -9.63
CA ILE A 92 6.09 -10.77 -10.80
C ILE A 92 6.95 -11.00 -12.06
N CYS A 93 8.02 -10.22 -12.23
CA CYS A 93 8.94 -10.37 -13.34
C CYS A 93 9.68 -11.72 -13.31
N ALA A 94 10.08 -12.20 -12.13
CA ALA A 94 10.67 -13.54 -11.99
C ALA A 94 9.71 -14.64 -12.47
N ILE A 95 8.41 -14.53 -12.16
CA ILE A 95 7.40 -15.51 -12.59
C ILE A 95 7.13 -15.41 -14.10
N LYS A 96 7.10 -14.18 -14.65
CA LYS A 96 6.76 -13.91 -16.06
C LYS A 96 7.99 -13.95 -17.00
N GLY A 97 9.21 -14.07 -16.48
CA GLY A 97 10.44 -14.13 -17.27
C GLY A 97 10.92 -12.77 -17.79
N TYR A 98 10.54 -11.67 -17.16
CA TYR A 98 11.02 -10.33 -17.51
C TYR A 98 12.28 -9.96 -16.72
N LYS A 99 13.17 -9.17 -17.35
CA LYS A 99 14.25 -8.50 -16.65
C LYS A 99 13.71 -7.29 -15.89
N VAL A 100 14.29 -6.99 -14.72
CA VAL A 100 13.90 -5.85 -13.92
C VAL A 100 15.11 -5.11 -13.35
N ARG A 101 15.12 -3.79 -13.50
CA ARG A 101 16.12 -2.86 -12.97
C ARG A 101 15.41 -1.82 -12.12
N LEU A 102 15.84 -1.62 -10.87
CA LEU A 102 15.16 -0.77 -9.90
C LEU A 102 16.10 0.30 -9.36
N CYS A 103 15.66 1.55 -9.41
CA CYS A 103 16.33 2.68 -8.78
C CYS A 103 15.80 2.84 -7.35
N LEU A 104 16.68 2.82 -6.35
CA LEU A 104 16.34 2.96 -4.95
C LEU A 104 17.42 3.71 -4.17
N PRO A 105 17.07 4.39 -3.06
CA PRO A 105 18.06 5.06 -2.22
C PRO A 105 19.08 4.07 -1.65
N ALA A 106 20.35 4.49 -1.57
CA ALA A 106 21.44 3.62 -1.10
C ALA A 106 21.27 3.18 0.37
N ASN A 107 20.49 3.91 1.18
CA ASN A 107 20.14 3.58 2.55
C ASN A 107 18.89 2.68 2.69
N ALA A 108 18.33 2.17 1.60
CA ALA A 108 17.28 1.14 1.68
C ALA A 108 17.74 -0.06 2.52
N SER A 109 16.83 -0.66 3.30
CA SER A 109 17.18 -1.71 4.27
C SER A 109 17.88 -2.90 3.62
N HIS A 110 18.71 -3.59 4.43
CA HIS A 110 19.46 -4.77 3.97
C HIS A 110 18.49 -5.88 3.51
N GLU A 111 17.42 -6.09 4.23
CA GLU A 111 16.40 -7.10 3.96
C GLU A 111 15.79 -6.90 2.56
N ARG A 112 15.43 -5.66 2.20
CA ARG A 112 14.87 -5.34 0.89
C ARG A 112 15.86 -5.59 -0.23
N LYS A 113 17.12 -5.17 -0.06
CA LYS A 113 18.19 -5.43 -1.04
C LYS A 113 18.39 -6.92 -1.26
N GLN A 114 18.33 -7.72 -0.18
CA GLN A 114 18.42 -9.18 -0.26
C GLN A 114 17.23 -9.80 -0.99
N ILE A 115 16.01 -9.33 -0.71
CA ILE A 115 14.80 -9.82 -1.40
C ILE A 115 14.90 -9.54 -2.90
N LEU A 116 15.22 -8.30 -3.29
CA LEU A 116 15.36 -7.91 -4.69
C LEU A 116 16.41 -8.75 -5.42
N LYS A 117 17.58 -8.93 -4.79
CA LYS A 117 18.67 -9.76 -5.33
C LYS A 117 18.23 -11.20 -5.55
N ASN A 118 17.50 -11.79 -4.60
CA ASN A 118 17.04 -13.19 -4.69
C ASN A 118 15.95 -13.39 -5.75
N TYR A 119 15.17 -12.36 -6.09
CA TYR A 119 14.27 -12.38 -7.25
C TYR A 119 14.98 -12.08 -8.58
N GLY A 120 16.29 -11.81 -8.57
CA GLY A 120 17.08 -11.53 -9.78
C GLY A 120 16.98 -10.09 -10.29
N ALA A 121 16.49 -9.17 -9.47
CA ALA A 121 16.41 -7.76 -9.84
C ALA A 121 17.78 -7.09 -9.79
N GLU A 122 18.10 -6.27 -10.80
CA GLU A 122 19.22 -5.33 -10.79
C GLU A 122 18.84 -4.08 -9.98
N ALA A 123 19.69 -3.70 -9.03
CA ALA A 123 19.49 -2.51 -8.21
C ALA A 123 20.50 -1.42 -8.60
N VAL A 124 19.99 -0.20 -8.86
CA VAL A 124 20.78 1.02 -9.08
C VAL A 124 20.51 1.97 -7.93
N PHE A 125 21.58 2.44 -7.27
CA PHE A 125 21.44 3.21 -6.04
C PHE A 125 21.55 4.72 -6.30
N SER A 126 20.59 5.49 -5.80
CA SER A 126 20.63 6.95 -5.72
C SER A 126 21.26 7.44 -4.42
N ASP A 127 21.56 8.73 -4.33
CA ASP A 127 22.03 9.37 -3.11
C ASP A 127 21.04 9.15 -1.96
N PRO A 128 21.49 8.65 -0.81
CA PRO A 128 20.63 8.40 0.34
C PRO A 128 19.99 9.67 0.92
N GLY A 129 20.65 10.82 0.80
CA GLY A 129 20.14 12.11 1.27
C GLY A 129 18.95 12.65 0.47
N GLU A 130 18.77 12.16 -0.76
CA GLU A 130 17.66 12.58 -1.64
C GLU A 130 16.41 11.71 -1.52
N GLY A 131 16.47 10.62 -0.78
CA GLY A 131 15.35 9.72 -0.54
C GLY A 131 14.69 9.19 -1.83
N SER A 132 13.36 9.05 -1.81
CA SER A 132 12.59 8.54 -2.96
C SER A 132 12.65 9.46 -4.18
N ASP A 133 12.79 10.76 -3.97
CA ASP A 133 12.81 11.74 -5.07
C ASP A 133 14.13 11.66 -5.86
N GLY A 134 15.26 11.36 -5.20
CA GLY A 134 16.53 11.05 -5.85
C GLY A 134 16.45 9.80 -6.73
N ALA A 135 15.79 8.75 -6.23
CA ALA A 135 15.58 7.53 -7.02
C ALA A 135 14.70 7.78 -8.25
N ILE A 136 13.66 8.62 -8.13
CA ILE A 136 12.79 9.01 -9.26
C ILE A 136 13.59 9.77 -10.32
N ARG A 137 14.43 10.74 -9.91
CA ARG A 137 15.28 11.50 -10.85
C ARG A 137 16.28 10.60 -11.58
N LEU A 138 16.93 9.69 -10.84
CA LEU A 138 17.88 8.72 -11.42
C LEU A 138 17.19 7.79 -12.41
N CYS A 139 16.01 7.27 -12.07
CA CYS A 139 15.22 6.40 -12.93
C CYS A 139 14.84 7.11 -14.24
N LYS A 140 14.34 8.35 -14.16
CA LYS A 140 14.00 9.15 -15.35
C LYS A 140 15.21 9.38 -16.24
N LYS A 141 16.35 9.72 -15.66
CA LYS A 141 17.61 9.90 -16.42
C LYS A 141 17.99 8.65 -17.19
N ILE A 142 17.99 7.47 -16.55
CA ILE A 142 18.30 6.19 -17.21
C ILE A 142 17.30 5.89 -18.33
N TYR A 143 16.01 6.16 -18.10
CA TYR A 143 14.99 5.94 -19.12
C TYR A 143 15.17 6.88 -20.33
N GLU A 144 15.49 8.16 -20.10
CA GLU A 144 15.70 9.16 -21.15
C GLU A 144 16.94 8.88 -22.02
N GLU A 145 17.96 8.20 -21.46
CA GLU A 145 19.18 7.82 -22.18
C GLU A 145 18.92 6.70 -23.22
N ASP A 146 18.00 5.76 -22.94
CA ASP A 146 17.64 4.68 -23.87
C ASP A 146 16.18 4.21 -23.64
N PRO A 147 15.18 4.97 -24.12
CA PRO A 147 13.76 4.65 -23.89
C PRO A 147 13.31 3.31 -24.51
N ASP A 148 14.00 2.85 -25.55
CA ASP A 148 13.64 1.61 -26.24
C ASP A 148 14.10 0.35 -25.50
N ALA A 149 15.14 0.45 -24.66
CA ALA A 149 15.61 -0.66 -23.84
C ALA A 149 14.69 -0.94 -22.65
N TYR A 150 13.82 0.00 -22.28
CA TYR A 150 13.07 -0.07 -21.04
C TYR A 150 11.55 0.02 -21.23
N PHE A 151 10.83 -0.69 -20.35
CA PHE A 151 9.47 -0.38 -19.99
C PHE A 151 9.49 0.35 -18.64
N TYR A 152 9.09 1.62 -18.64
CA TYR A 152 8.95 2.44 -17.44
C TYR A 152 7.47 2.50 -17.03
N PRO A 153 7.04 1.73 -15.99
CA PRO A 153 5.67 1.73 -15.50
C PRO A 153 5.23 3.08 -14.96
N ASP A 154 6.15 3.85 -14.38
CA ASP A 154 5.91 5.14 -13.71
C ASP A 154 4.76 5.07 -12.71
N GLN A 155 4.98 4.40 -11.58
CA GLN A 155 3.97 4.15 -10.56
C GLN A 155 3.26 5.40 -10.03
N TYR A 156 3.89 6.58 -10.19
CA TYR A 156 3.33 7.85 -9.71
C TYR A 156 2.34 8.50 -10.69
N ASN A 157 2.44 8.16 -11.98
CA ASN A 157 1.62 8.77 -13.03
C ASN A 157 0.74 7.75 -13.76
N ASN A 158 0.97 6.45 -13.60
CA ASN A 158 0.26 5.41 -14.32
C ASN A 158 -1.14 5.15 -13.76
N PRO A 159 -2.22 5.35 -14.54
CA PRO A 159 -3.57 5.03 -14.11
C PRO A 159 -3.79 3.56 -13.72
N ALA A 160 -3.00 2.62 -14.26
CA ALA A 160 -3.10 1.21 -13.91
C ALA A 160 -2.82 0.96 -12.41
N ASN A 161 -2.06 1.84 -11.74
CA ASN A 161 -1.84 1.79 -10.30
C ASN A 161 -3.17 1.91 -9.52
N TRP A 162 -3.91 3.01 -9.70
CA TRP A 162 -5.16 3.19 -8.96
C TRP A 162 -6.28 2.26 -9.46
N ARG A 163 -6.27 1.86 -10.73
CA ARG A 163 -7.26 0.91 -11.27
C ARG A 163 -7.19 -0.45 -10.59
N ALA A 164 -6.01 -0.92 -10.18
CA ALA A 164 -5.87 -2.14 -9.39
C ALA A 164 -6.73 -2.13 -8.12
N HIS A 165 -6.86 -0.98 -7.50
CA HIS A 165 -7.67 -0.79 -6.29
C HIS A 165 -9.13 -0.51 -6.59
N PHE A 166 -9.41 0.20 -7.69
CA PHE A 166 -10.77 0.47 -8.16
C PHE A 166 -11.50 -0.82 -8.55
N ASP A 167 -10.83 -1.71 -9.31
CA ASP A 167 -11.42 -2.93 -9.83
C ASP A 167 -11.26 -4.14 -8.88
N GLY A 168 -10.33 -4.07 -7.92
CA GLY A 168 -10.02 -5.14 -6.97
C GLY A 168 -10.36 -4.76 -5.53
N THR A 169 -9.48 -4.04 -4.83
CA THR A 169 -9.55 -3.79 -3.38
C THR A 169 -10.89 -3.22 -2.94
N ALA A 170 -11.42 -2.22 -3.65
CA ALA A 170 -12.69 -1.59 -3.30
C ALA A 170 -13.88 -2.55 -3.47
N VAL A 171 -13.85 -3.41 -4.49
CA VAL A 171 -14.88 -4.44 -4.70
C VAL A 171 -14.87 -5.43 -3.54
N GLU A 172 -13.69 -5.93 -3.19
CA GLU A 172 -13.53 -6.85 -2.06
C GLU A 172 -14.01 -6.22 -0.74
N ILE A 173 -13.68 -4.94 -0.48
CA ILE A 173 -14.14 -4.22 0.72
C ILE A 173 -15.66 -4.14 0.76
N MET A 174 -16.31 -3.79 -0.36
CA MET A 174 -17.78 -3.71 -0.43
C MET A 174 -18.43 -5.07 -0.19
N GLU A 175 -17.90 -6.13 -0.76
CA GLU A 175 -18.41 -7.50 -0.56
C GLU A 175 -18.21 -7.96 0.89
N GLN A 176 -17.02 -7.82 1.43
CA GLN A 176 -16.66 -8.25 2.78
C GLN A 176 -17.40 -7.47 3.88
N THR A 177 -17.73 -6.20 3.64
CA THR A 177 -18.56 -5.40 4.55
C THR A 177 -20.05 -5.51 4.26
N GLN A 178 -20.46 -6.27 3.24
CA GLN A 178 -21.85 -6.33 2.77
C GLN A 178 -22.39 -4.91 2.47
N ARG A 179 -21.55 -4.04 1.90
CA ARG A 179 -21.82 -2.62 1.60
C ARG A 179 -22.17 -1.76 2.82
N ARG A 180 -21.87 -2.21 4.05
CA ARG A 180 -22.12 -1.43 5.29
C ARG A 180 -21.02 -0.41 5.59
N ILE A 181 -19.96 -0.36 4.79
CA ILE A 181 -18.88 0.62 4.95
C ILE A 181 -19.44 2.05 4.90
N THR A 182 -19.07 2.88 5.86
CA THR A 182 -19.42 4.30 5.94
C THR A 182 -18.22 5.23 5.80
N HIS A 183 -17.03 4.76 6.19
CA HIS A 183 -15.78 5.52 6.14
C HIS A 183 -14.64 4.66 5.60
N PHE A 184 -13.91 5.18 4.63
CA PHE A 184 -12.67 4.60 4.14
C PHE A 184 -11.50 5.50 4.54
N VAL A 185 -10.50 4.94 5.20
CA VAL A 185 -9.34 5.69 5.71
C VAL A 185 -8.06 5.07 5.18
N ALA A 186 -7.22 5.84 4.46
CA ALA A 186 -5.92 5.35 4.03
C ALA A 186 -4.91 6.46 3.82
N SER A 187 -3.64 6.16 4.11
CA SER A 187 -2.50 7.02 3.83
C SER A 187 -2.06 6.94 2.37
N MET A 188 -1.24 7.91 1.96
CA MET A 188 -0.83 8.08 0.58
C MET A 188 0.70 8.12 0.41
N GLY A 189 1.21 7.25 -0.47
CA GLY A 189 2.55 7.34 -1.05
C GLY A 189 2.43 7.72 -2.53
N THR A 190 2.22 6.75 -3.42
CA THR A 190 1.84 7.03 -4.82
C THR A 190 0.40 7.54 -4.96
N SER A 191 -0.37 7.54 -3.90
CA SER A 191 -1.81 7.77 -3.79
C SER A 191 -2.73 6.69 -4.38
N GLY A 192 -2.21 5.74 -5.16
CA GLY A 192 -3.02 4.77 -5.90
C GLY A 192 -4.05 4.01 -5.06
N THR A 193 -3.68 3.57 -3.85
CA THR A 193 -4.59 2.86 -2.94
C THR A 193 -5.76 3.74 -2.53
N PHE A 194 -5.49 4.98 -2.09
CA PHE A 194 -6.55 5.91 -1.70
C PHE A 194 -7.41 6.30 -2.90
N MET A 195 -6.78 6.70 -4.02
CA MET A 195 -7.46 7.15 -5.24
C MET A 195 -8.38 6.08 -5.84
N GLY A 196 -7.89 4.85 -5.96
CA GLY A 196 -8.67 3.76 -6.54
C GLY A 196 -9.87 3.37 -5.69
N ASN A 197 -9.65 3.17 -4.38
CA ASN A 197 -10.73 2.83 -3.46
C ASN A 197 -11.75 3.97 -3.37
N SER A 198 -11.32 5.21 -3.18
CA SER A 198 -12.22 6.36 -3.03
C SER A 198 -13.09 6.57 -4.28
N ARG A 199 -12.51 6.50 -5.49
CA ARG A 199 -13.26 6.59 -6.74
C ARG A 199 -14.34 5.53 -6.85
N ARG A 200 -14.02 4.27 -6.51
CA ARG A 200 -14.97 3.18 -6.59
C ARG A 200 -16.04 3.27 -5.50
N LEU A 201 -15.62 3.51 -4.27
CA LEU A 201 -16.54 3.59 -3.13
C LEU A 201 -17.51 4.78 -3.28
N LYS A 202 -17.02 5.97 -3.68
CA LYS A 202 -17.89 7.14 -3.94
C LYS A 202 -18.89 6.90 -5.07
N ARG A 203 -18.53 6.08 -6.06
CA ARG A 203 -19.46 5.69 -7.14
C ARG A 203 -20.56 4.74 -6.66
N ASP A 204 -20.19 3.74 -5.84
CA ASP A 204 -21.02 2.56 -5.58
C ASP A 204 -21.66 2.53 -4.18
N VAL A 205 -21.21 3.38 -3.24
CA VAL A 205 -21.70 3.45 -1.86
C VAL A 205 -22.20 4.86 -1.55
N PRO A 206 -23.50 5.05 -1.35
CA PRO A 206 -24.05 6.36 -1.01
C PRO A 206 -23.47 6.93 0.30
N ASN A 207 -23.17 8.21 0.32
CA ASN A 207 -22.72 8.97 1.50
C ASN A 207 -21.40 8.46 2.12
N ILE A 208 -20.60 7.64 1.43
CA ILE A 208 -19.29 7.22 1.89
C ILE A 208 -18.40 8.44 2.18
N GLN A 209 -17.70 8.41 3.29
CA GLN A 209 -16.67 9.39 3.62
C GLN A 209 -15.29 8.77 3.35
N CYS A 210 -14.50 9.39 2.48
CA CYS A 210 -13.14 8.97 2.17
C CYS A 210 -12.15 9.93 2.82
N ILE A 211 -11.42 9.46 3.83
CA ILE A 211 -10.55 10.29 4.65
C ILE A 211 -9.11 9.91 4.37
N SER A 212 -8.34 10.87 3.88
CA SER A 212 -6.92 10.68 3.66
C SER A 212 -6.13 10.82 4.95
N ALA A 213 -5.00 10.11 5.04
CA ALA A 213 -4.04 10.26 6.12
C ALA A 213 -2.68 10.64 5.54
N GLN A 214 -2.03 11.66 6.09
CA GLN A 214 -0.75 12.15 5.63
C GLN A 214 0.17 12.44 6.81
N PRO A 215 1.51 12.31 6.65
CA PRO A 215 2.44 12.83 7.63
C PRO A 215 2.17 14.30 7.94
N SER A 216 2.34 14.72 9.18
CA SER A 216 2.10 16.12 9.64
C SER A 216 3.11 17.12 9.07
N SER A 217 4.27 16.64 8.61
CA SER A 217 5.32 17.47 8.03
C SER A 217 6.04 16.79 6.87
N GLY A 218 6.80 17.56 6.08
CA GLY A 218 7.63 17.00 5.00
C GLY A 218 8.84 16.21 5.51
N PHE A 219 9.29 16.47 6.73
CA PHE A 219 10.34 15.70 7.40
C PHE A 219 9.71 14.76 8.41
N HIS A 220 9.61 13.48 8.03
CA HIS A 220 8.95 12.43 8.81
C HIS A 220 9.62 11.06 8.63
N GLY A 221 9.44 10.17 9.62
CA GLY A 221 9.95 8.79 9.60
C GLY A 221 9.02 7.75 8.96
N LEU A 222 7.89 8.16 8.39
CA LEU A 222 6.89 7.25 7.82
C LEU A 222 7.24 6.88 6.38
N GLU A 223 8.18 5.94 6.24
CA GLU A 223 8.67 5.52 4.94
C GLU A 223 7.55 5.05 4.00
N GLY A 224 7.65 5.48 2.73
CA GLY A 224 6.66 5.18 1.69
C GLY A 224 5.43 6.06 1.70
N LEU A 225 5.25 6.93 2.69
CA LEU A 225 4.21 7.96 2.72
C LEU A 225 4.75 9.30 2.19
N LYS A 226 3.86 10.16 1.74
CA LYS A 226 4.17 11.50 1.26
C LYS A 226 3.34 12.55 2.01
N HIS A 227 4.02 13.64 2.40
CA HIS A 227 3.38 14.89 2.78
C HIS A 227 3.12 15.68 1.50
N MET A 228 1.90 15.59 0.96
CA MET A 228 1.56 16.13 -0.36
C MET A 228 1.90 17.62 -0.54
N PRO A 229 1.78 18.48 0.50
CA PRO A 229 2.14 19.90 0.34
C PRO A 229 3.61 20.18 0.01
N THR A 230 4.54 19.25 0.35
CA THR A 230 5.99 19.47 0.15
C THR A 230 6.67 18.47 -0.77
N ALA A 231 5.99 17.34 -1.08
CA ALA A 231 6.55 16.30 -1.93
C ALA A 231 6.28 16.56 -3.42
N ILE A 232 7.02 15.85 -4.29
CA ILE A 232 6.62 15.75 -5.71
C ILE A 232 5.26 15.03 -5.72
N VAL A 233 4.21 15.77 -6.10
CA VAL A 233 2.84 15.27 -6.13
C VAL A 233 2.67 14.24 -7.24
N PRO A 234 2.17 13.02 -6.95
CA PRO A 234 1.87 12.03 -7.98
C PRO A 234 0.83 12.53 -8.97
N GLY A 235 1.03 12.29 -10.28
CA GLY A 235 0.08 12.73 -11.32
C GLY A 235 -1.27 12.01 -11.26
N ILE A 236 -1.36 10.87 -10.56
CA ILE A 236 -2.64 10.18 -10.33
C ILE A 236 -3.41 10.71 -9.12
N TYR A 237 -2.82 11.63 -8.33
CA TYR A 237 -3.43 12.24 -7.17
C TYR A 237 -4.53 13.23 -7.56
N ASP A 238 -5.64 13.17 -6.85
CA ASP A 238 -6.78 14.06 -6.99
C ASP A 238 -7.27 14.46 -5.59
N SER A 239 -6.99 15.69 -5.20
CA SER A 239 -7.31 16.19 -3.86
C SER A 239 -8.81 16.27 -3.58
N SER A 240 -9.64 16.33 -4.60
CA SER A 240 -11.11 16.42 -4.47
C SER A 240 -11.77 15.12 -3.99
N LEU A 241 -11.04 14.00 -4.02
CA LEU A 241 -11.57 12.70 -3.59
C LEU A 241 -11.57 12.51 -2.07
N ALA A 242 -10.74 13.26 -1.34
CA ALA A 242 -10.73 13.23 0.11
C ALA A 242 -11.80 14.18 0.66
N ASP A 243 -12.67 13.66 1.52
CA ASP A 243 -13.67 14.47 2.23
C ASP A 243 -13.05 15.16 3.44
N ASP A 244 -11.97 14.55 4.00
CA ASP A 244 -11.18 15.10 5.10
C ASP A 244 -9.76 14.52 5.07
N ASN A 245 -8.85 15.09 5.89
CA ASN A 245 -7.47 14.63 6.03
C ASN A 245 -7.05 14.60 7.51
N ILE A 246 -6.48 13.48 7.94
CA ILE A 246 -5.86 13.33 9.25
C ILE A 246 -4.34 13.48 9.10
N TRP A 247 -3.78 14.44 9.83
CA TRP A 247 -2.34 14.63 9.92
C TRP A 247 -1.75 13.70 10.98
N ILE A 248 -0.72 12.94 10.61
CA ILE A 248 -0.14 11.88 11.43
C ILE A 248 1.28 12.27 11.87
N GLU A 249 1.49 12.35 13.17
CA GLU A 249 2.84 12.42 13.73
C GLU A 249 3.54 11.05 13.60
N THR A 250 4.83 11.08 13.29
CA THR A 250 5.64 9.86 13.15
C THR A 250 5.53 8.96 14.39
N GLU A 251 5.64 9.56 15.57
CA GLU A 251 5.58 8.83 16.84
C GLU A 251 4.24 8.16 17.09
N ASP A 252 3.14 8.78 16.69
CA ASP A 252 1.81 8.19 16.86
C ASP A 252 1.60 6.98 15.95
N ALA A 253 2.13 7.03 14.73
CA ALA A 253 2.15 5.87 13.84
C ALA A 253 3.01 4.73 14.42
N TYR A 254 4.19 5.03 14.97
CA TYR A 254 5.08 4.04 15.61
C TYR A 254 4.43 3.42 16.84
N LYS A 255 3.85 4.21 17.73
CA LYS A 255 3.09 3.73 18.89
C LYS A 255 1.95 2.80 18.48
N MET A 256 1.18 3.19 17.45
CA MET A 256 0.08 2.37 16.95
C MET A 256 0.59 1.08 16.31
N THR A 257 1.72 1.10 15.59
CA THR A 257 2.35 -0.10 15.02
C THR A 257 2.71 -1.12 16.11
N ARG A 258 3.35 -0.65 17.19
CA ARG A 258 3.69 -1.49 18.36
C ARG A 258 2.43 -1.99 19.09
N TRP A 259 1.42 -1.12 19.21
CA TRP A 259 0.15 -1.47 19.85
C TRP A 259 -0.57 -2.59 19.09
N LEU A 260 -0.61 -2.53 17.76
CA LEU A 260 -1.19 -3.57 16.90
C LEU A 260 -0.52 -4.93 17.12
N GLY A 261 0.81 -4.96 17.20
CA GLY A 261 1.55 -6.19 17.52
C GLY A 261 1.17 -6.77 18.88
N ARG A 262 1.12 -5.93 19.91
CA ARG A 262 0.90 -6.35 21.31
C ARG A 262 -0.55 -6.69 21.63
N ASN A 263 -1.53 -6.05 20.99
CA ASN A 263 -2.94 -6.15 21.35
C ASN A 263 -3.79 -6.91 20.33
N GLU A 264 -3.51 -6.76 19.03
CA GLU A 264 -4.26 -7.45 17.97
C GLU A 264 -3.47 -8.62 17.35
N GLY A 265 -2.20 -8.83 17.77
CA GLY A 265 -1.33 -9.86 17.20
C GLY A 265 -0.88 -9.57 15.76
N LEU A 266 -0.94 -8.31 15.33
CA LEU A 266 -0.68 -7.86 13.97
C LEU A 266 0.70 -7.21 13.88
N LEU A 267 1.71 -7.96 13.43
CA LEU A 267 3.04 -7.43 13.12
C LEU A 267 3.05 -6.84 11.71
N VAL A 268 2.85 -5.53 11.63
CA VAL A 268 2.67 -4.75 10.38
C VAL A 268 3.67 -3.60 10.29
N GLY A 269 3.84 -3.04 9.08
CA GLY A 269 4.71 -1.89 8.88
C GLY A 269 4.13 -0.57 9.41
N MET A 270 4.98 0.45 9.51
CA MET A 270 4.63 1.77 10.07
C MET A 270 3.51 2.50 9.32
N SER A 271 3.39 2.31 8.01
CA SER A 271 2.27 2.86 7.23
C SER A 271 0.92 2.26 7.62
N SER A 272 0.91 1.00 8.07
CA SER A 272 -0.28 0.35 8.65
C SER A 272 -0.63 0.97 10.00
N GLY A 273 0.37 1.26 10.84
CA GLY A 273 0.19 1.99 12.09
C GLY A 273 -0.41 3.39 11.86
N ALA A 274 0.10 4.13 10.87
CA ALA A 274 -0.45 5.42 10.47
C ALA A 274 -1.93 5.31 10.05
N ASN A 275 -2.26 4.32 9.23
CA ASN A 275 -3.62 4.07 8.77
C ASN A 275 -4.57 3.75 9.92
N VAL A 276 -4.18 2.87 10.83
CA VAL A 276 -5.01 2.48 11.98
C VAL A 276 -5.13 3.62 12.99
N HIS A 277 -4.06 4.41 13.20
CA HIS A 277 -4.14 5.62 14.02
C HIS A 277 -5.17 6.60 13.46
N ALA A 278 -5.13 6.89 12.16
CA ALA A 278 -6.13 7.75 11.51
C ALA A 278 -7.56 7.20 11.64
N ALA A 279 -7.74 5.89 11.41
CA ALA A 279 -9.04 5.24 11.57
C ALA A 279 -9.58 5.35 13.02
N ARG A 280 -8.68 5.23 14.02
CA ARG A 280 -9.03 5.43 15.44
C ARG A 280 -9.48 6.86 15.71
N GLU A 281 -8.80 7.86 15.16
CA GLU A 281 -9.19 9.26 15.37
C GLU A 281 -10.56 9.56 14.73
N VAL A 282 -10.83 9.02 13.52
CA VAL A 282 -12.16 9.09 12.91
C VAL A 282 -13.21 8.41 13.78
N ALA A 283 -12.91 7.23 14.33
CA ALA A 283 -13.84 6.52 15.22
C ALA A 283 -14.14 7.31 16.49
N LYS A 284 -13.14 7.92 17.13
CA LYS A 284 -13.33 8.79 18.30
C LYS A 284 -14.20 10.00 17.97
N GLN A 285 -14.02 10.59 16.80
CA GLN A 285 -14.83 11.73 16.38
C GLN A 285 -16.30 11.32 16.21
N LEU A 286 -16.57 10.15 15.59
CA LEU A 286 -17.93 9.62 15.46
C LEU A 286 -18.60 9.40 16.83
N VAL A 287 -17.89 8.79 17.77
CA VAL A 287 -18.40 8.60 19.15
C VAL A 287 -18.70 9.93 19.82
N LYS A 288 -17.81 10.92 19.71
CA LYS A 288 -18.03 12.27 20.26
C LYS A 288 -19.27 12.96 19.68
N GLU A 289 -19.57 12.68 18.41
CA GLU A 289 -20.76 13.20 17.71
C GLU A 289 -22.03 12.36 17.97
N GLY A 290 -21.95 11.30 18.76
CA GLY A 290 -23.05 10.36 19.00
C GLY A 290 -23.45 9.55 17.76
N ARG A 291 -22.53 9.36 16.82
CA ARG A 291 -22.73 8.64 15.56
C ARG A 291 -22.11 7.24 15.63
N THR A 292 -22.68 6.35 14.85
CA THR A 292 -22.13 5.02 14.60
C THR A 292 -21.55 4.95 13.19
N GLY A 293 -20.74 3.91 12.92
CA GLY A 293 -20.18 3.72 11.58
C GLY A 293 -19.40 2.43 11.43
N THR A 294 -19.13 2.09 10.18
CA THR A 294 -18.24 1.00 9.78
C THR A 294 -17.05 1.60 9.04
N ILE A 295 -15.91 1.63 9.70
CA ILE A 295 -14.67 2.18 9.16
C ILE A 295 -13.84 1.04 8.56
N VAL A 296 -13.31 1.25 7.36
CA VAL A 296 -12.32 0.34 6.76
C VAL A 296 -11.02 1.09 6.51
N THR A 297 -9.93 0.51 6.98
CA THR A 297 -8.57 0.97 6.70
C THR A 297 -7.71 -0.13 6.07
N VAL A 298 -6.41 0.13 5.84
CA VAL A 298 -5.52 -0.80 5.12
C VAL A 298 -4.29 -1.11 5.96
N LEU A 299 -4.00 -2.40 6.17
CA LEU A 299 -2.71 -2.87 6.65
C LEU A 299 -1.81 -3.11 5.44
N CYS A 300 -0.98 -2.13 5.13
CA CYS A 300 -0.28 -2.03 3.84
C CYS A 300 0.70 -3.17 3.60
N ASP A 301 1.42 -3.61 4.65
CA ASP A 301 2.42 -4.68 4.58
C ASP A 301 2.75 -5.26 5.96
N GLY A 302 3.49 -6.38 5.96
CA GLY A 302 4.00 -7.00 7.18
C GLY A 302 5.29 -6.35 7.69
N ALA A 303 5.58 -6.53 8.99
CA ALA A 303 6.72 -5.93 9.69
C ALA A 303 8.08 -6.55 9.34
N THR A 304 8.15 -7.73 8.74
CA THR A 304 9.40 -8.49 8.56
C THR A 304 10.50 -7.73 7.81
N LYS A 305 10.13 -6.73 7.01
CA LYS A 305 11.04 -5.87 6.26
C LYS A 305 11.59 -4.69 7.06
N TYR A 306 11.15 -4.52 8.31
CA TYR A 306 11.42 -3.37 9.18
C TYR A 306 11.88 -3.79 10.58
N LEU A 307 12.15 -5.07 10.85
CA LEU A 307 12.50 -5.56 12.20
C LEU A 307 13.82 -4.99 12.72
N SER A 308 14.69 -4.52 11.83
CA SER A 308 15.92 -3.79 12.17
C SER A 308 15.73 -2.31 12.49
N GLU A 309 14.52 -1.77 12.27
CA GLU A 309 14.24 -0.35 12.49
C GLU A 309 14.20 0.00 14.02
N PRO A 310 14.81 1.14 14.43
CA PRO A 310 14.93 1.49 15.85
C PRO A 310 13.62 1.63 16.61
N PHE A 311 12.55 2.04 15.93
CA PHE A 311 11.25 2.30 16.57
C PHE A 311 10.62 1.08 17.26
N TRP A 312 11.12 -0.13 17.01
CA TRP A 312 10.67 -1.34 17.72
C TRP A 312 11.19 -1.44 19.13
N ASN A 313 12.27 -0.74 19.45
CA ASN A 313 13.00 -0.86 20.72
C ASN A 313 12.52 0.10 21.81
N GLU A 314 11.45 0.86 21.57
CA GLU A 314 10.87 1.83 22.50
C GLU A 314 9.68 1.30 23.32
#